data_686ec427db19fc4f6fd08094c12ef265
#
_entry.id   686ec427db19fc4f6fd08094c12ef265
#
_cell.length_a   1.000
_cell.length_b   1.000
_cell.length_c   1.000
_cell.angle_alpha   90.00
_cell.angle_beta   90.00
_cell.angle_gamma   90.00
#
_symmetry.space_group_name_H-M   'P 1'
#
loop_
_entity.id
_entity.type
_entity.pdbx_description
1 polymer ?
#
loop_
_entity_poly.entity_id
_entity_poly.type
_entity_poly.pdbx_seq_one_letter_code
_entity_poly.pdbx_strand_id
1 'polypeptide(L)'
;MHIVHQLSLEKTGIVLQFHVLAMFLPSLVTGNLIKKFGYSNMMYLGVLFYFFTILLSFFQPSFLNYFISLIFLGIGWNFLFISGTSLLVTTYKPEEKFKAQGFNDLLVFSSMALASLLAGILISIASWKTVNLFCIPFLILIILSIVNADKKK
;
A
#
# COMPACT_ATOMS: atom_id res chain seq x y z
N MET A 1 -0.06 3.36 17.75
CA MET A 1 1.27 3.08 18.33
C MET A 1 1.47 3.78 19.67
N HIS A 2 1.56 5.12 19.70
CA HIS A 2 1.82 5.84 20.95
C HIS A 2 0.74 5.62 22.02
N ILE A 3 -0.51 5.87 21.69
CA ILE A 3 -1.64 5.77 22.66
C ILE A 3 -1.95 4.31 23.03
N VAL A 4 -1.98 3.41 22.05
CA VAL A 4 -2.43 2.01 22.24
C VAL A 4 -1.34 1.11 22.80
N HIS A 5 -0.06 1.34 22.44
CA HIS A 5 1.06 0.48 22.81
C HIS A 5 2.21 1.23 23.49
N GLN A 6 1.96 2.44 23.97
CA GLN A 6 2.87 3.27 24.80
C GLN A 6 4.28 3.46 24.21
N LEU A 7 4.42 3.43 22.88
CA LEU A 7 5.66 3.82 22.23
C LEU A 7 5.89 5.32 22.40
N SER A 8 7.12 5.76 22.64
CA SER A 8 7.44 7.19 22.73
C SER A 8 7.07 7.91 21.43
N LEU A 9 6.76 9.21 21.50
CA LEU A 9 6.44 10.03 20.32
C LEU A 9 7.61 10.04 19.33
N GLU A 10 8.85 10.09 19.84
CA GLU A 10 10.06 10.02 19.02
C GLU A 10 10.13 8.74 18.20
N LYS A 11 9.97 7.57 18.85
CA LYS A 11 9.96 6.27 18.17
C LYS A 11 8.83 6.16 17.15
N THR A 12 7.65 6.68 17.48
CA THR A 12 6.51 6.73 16.54
C THR A 12 6.84 7.61 15.34
N GLY A 13 7.47 8.77 15.56
CA GLY A 13 7.93 9.65 14.48
C GLY A 13 8.93 8.98 13.55
N ILE A 14 9.94 8.28 14.10
CA ILE A 14 10.92 7.52 13.30
C ILE A 14 10.21 6.47 12.42
N VAL A 15 9.30 5.69 12.98
CA VAL A 15 8.56 4.67 12.22
C VAL A 15 7.80 5.28 11.06
N LEU A 16 7.11 6.41 11.27
CA LEU A 16 6.34 7.09 10.22
C LEU A 16 7.26 7.71 9.14
N GLN A 17 8.39 8.29 9.52
CA GLN A 17 9.36 8.84 8.57
C GLN A 17 9.91 7.75 7.64
N PHE A 18 10.31 6.61 8.19
CA PHE A 18 10.80 5.49 7.38
C PHE A 18 9.71 4.83 6.54
N HIS A 19 8.46 4.82 7.02
CA HIS A 19 7.31 4.41 6.21
C HIS A 19 7.16 5.30 4.97
N VAL A 20 7.18 6.62 5.14
CA VAL A 20 7.09 7.58 4.02
C VAL A 20 8.27 7.42 3.07
N LEU A 21 9.50 7.26 3.59
CA LEU A 21 10.66 6.96 2.75
C LEU A 21 10.47 5.67 1.94
N ALA A 22 9.94 4.62 2.56
CA ALA A 22 9.64 3.35 1.90
C ALA A 22 8.53 3.46 0.84
N MET A 23 7.62 4.42 0.96
CA MET A 23 6.61 4.70 -0.07
C MET A 23 7.21 5.34 -1.32
N PHE A 24 8.24 6.19 -1.20
CA PHE A 24 8.72 6.99 -2.32
C PHE A 24 10.10 6.59 -2.83
N LEU A 25 11.04 6.21 -1.97
CA LEU A 25 12.40 5.89 -2.36
C LEU A 25 12.49 4.75 -3.40
N PRO A 26 11.72 3.65 -3.31
CA PRO A 26 11.78 2.59 -4.30
C PRO A 26 11.35 3.04 -5.71
N SER A 27 10.59 4.15 -5.85
CA SER A 27 10.15 4.66 -7.16
C SER A 27 11.30 4.99 -8.10
N LEU A 28 12.50 5.28 -7.56
CA LEU A 28 13.72 5.51 -8.33
C LEU A 28 14.10 4.29 -9.21
N VAL A 29 13.74 3.09 -8.78
CA VAL A 29 14.05 1.83 -9.47
C VAL A 29 12.82 1.09 -9.97
N THR A 30 11.64 1.34 -9.40
CA THR A 30 10.39 0.62 -9.71
C THR A 30 10.04 0.70 -11.20
N GLY A 31 10.26 1.85 -11.85
CA GLY A 31 10.03 1.99 -13.29
C GLY A 31 10.89 1.04 -14.13
N ASN A 32 12.16 0.83 -13.75
CA ASN A 32 13.05 -0.11 -14.43
C ASN A 32 12.66 -1.57 -14.14
N LEU A 33 12.20 -1.85 -12.93
CA LEU A 33 11.71 -3.17 -12.54
C LEU A 33 10.43 -3.53 -13.32
N ILE A 34 9.52 -2.57 -13.52
CA ILE A 34 8.32 -2.76 -14.35
C ILE A 34 8.70 -3.08 -15.80
N LYS A 35 9.68 -2.39 -16.38
CA LYS A 35 10.17 -2.70 -17.74
C LYS A 35 10.73 -4.11 -17.84
N LYS A 36 11.39 -4.61 -16.79
CA LYS A 36 12.04 -5.94 -16.78
C LYS A 36 11.05 -7.06 -16.45
N PHE A 37 10.17 -6.87 -15.48
CA PHE A 37 9.31 -7.93 -14.93
C PHE A 37 7.83 -7.78 -15.32
N GLY A 38 7.42 -6.65 -15.85
CA GLY A 38 6.03 -6.33 -16.19
C GLY A 38 5.22 -5.80 -15.01
N TYR A 39 4.09 -5.17 -15.33
CA TYR A 39 3.20 -4.53 -14.34
C TYR A 39 2.64 -5.53 -13.32
N SER A 40 2.12 -6.66 -13.81
CA SER A 40 1.43 -7.64 -12.97
C SER A 40 2.36 -8.27 -11.94
N ASN A 41 3.57 -8.66 -12.33
CA ASN A 41 4.54 -9.24 -11.40
C ASN A 41 4.95 -8.24 -10.31
N MET A 42 5.08 -6.96 -10.65
CA MET A 42 5.36 -5.91 -9.67
C MET A 42 4.17 -5.67 -8.74
N MET A 43 2.93 -5.78 -9.24
CA MET A 43 1.74 -5.72 -8.40
C MET A 43 1.65 -6.92 -7.44
N TYR A 44 1.93 -8.15 -7.92
CA TYR A 44 1.97 -9.34 -7.05
C TYR A 44 3.04 -9.21 -5.97
N LEU A 45 4.20 -8.64 -6.31
CA LEU A 45 5.24 -8.35 -5.32
C LEU A 45 4.74 -7.33 -4.26
N GLY A 46 4.01 -6.29 -4.69
CA GLY A 46 3.37 -5.34 -3.78
C GLY A 46 2.36 -6.00 -2.83
N VAL A 47 1.51 -6.89 -3.35
CA VAL A 47 0.57 -7.69 -2.54
C VAL A 47 1.32 -8.58 -1.54
N LEU A 48 2.44 -9.18 -1.94
CA LEU A 48 3.27 -10.00 -1.06
C LEU A 48 3.81 -9.19 0.13
N PHE A 49 4.26 -7.95 -0.10
CA PHE A 49 4.69 -7.05 0.99
C PHE A 49 3.53 -6.70 1.93
N TYR A 50 2.32 -6.47 1.41
CA TYR A 50 1.12 -6.26 2.24
C TYR A 50 0.78 -7.50 3.06
N PHE A 51 0.90 -8.70 2.49
CA PHE A 51 0.70 -9.94 3.22
C PHE A 51 1.69 -10.07 4.39
N PHE A 52 2.97 -9.76 4.18
CA PHE A 52 3.95 -9.74 5.27
C PHE A 52 3.62 -8.70 6.35
N THR A 53 3.10 -7.53 5.98
CA THR A 53 2.63 -6.52 6.94
C THR A 53 1.51 -7.09 7.83
N ILE A 54 0.53 -7.77 7.23
CA ILE A 54 -0.56 -8.42 7.98
C ILE A 54 -0.01 -9.53 8.87
N LEU A 55 0.88 -10.37 8.35
CA LEU A 55 1.50 -11.45 9.12
C LEU A 55 2.22 -10.91 10.36
N LEU A 56 2.98 -9.84 10.22
CA LEU A 56 3.68 -9.19 11.33
C LEU A 56 2.72 -8.64 12.40
N SER A 57 1.48 -8.31 12.05
CA SER A 57 0.49 -7.83 13.01
C SER A 57 0.05 -8.87 14.05
N PHE A 58 0.31 -10.15 13.80
CA PHE A 58 0.02 -11.24 14.74
C PHE A 58 1.10 -11.41 15.82
N PHE A 59 2.29 -10.84 15.61
CA PHE A 59 3.34 -10.87 16.61
C PHE A 59 3.14 -9.78 17.68
N GLN A 60 3.94 -9.86 18.75
CA GLN A 60 3.87 -8.89 19.85
C GLN A 60 4.19 -7.47 19.37
N PRO A 61 3.38 -6.48 19.75
CA PRO A 61 3.61 -5.08 19.37
C PRO A 61 4.92 -4.58 20.00
N SER A 62 5.90 -4.29 19.16
CA SER A 62 7.19 -3.72 19.56
C SER A 62 7.61 -2.64 18.56
N PHE A 63 8.58 -1.81 18.92
CA PHE A 63 9.14 -0.82 17.99
C PHE A 63 9.60 -1.48 16.69
N LEU A 64 10.37 -2.57 16.80
CA LEU A 64 10.92 -3.27 15.63
C LEU A 64 9.82 -3.87 14.75
N ASN A 65 8.77 -4.43 15.36
CA ASN A 65 7.63 -4.98 14.63
C ASN A 65 6.91 -3.89 13.82
N TYR A 66 6.60 -2.76 14.45
CA TYR A 66 6.00 -1.61 13.75
C TYR A 66 6.92 -1.06 12.66
N PHE A 67 8.21 -0.94 12.94
CA PHE A 67 9.19 -0.41 12.01
C PHE A 67 9.25 -1.26 10.74
N ILE A 68 9.41 -2.58 10.86
CA ILE A 68 9.48 -3.50 9.72
C ILE A 68 8.13 -3.58 9.00
N SER A 69 7.00 -3.67 9.74
CA SER A 69 5.67 -3.74 9.14
C SER A 69 5.36 -2.52 8.28
N LEU A 70 5.69 -1.31 8.77
CA LEU A 70 5.39 -0.09 8.04
C LEU A 70 6.35 0.13 6.85
N ILE A 71 7.59 -0.33 6.93
CA ILE A 71 8.48 -0.37 5.76
C ILE A 71 7.89 -1.28 4.68
N PHE A 72 7.47 -2.49 5.03
CA PHE A 72 6.83 -3.41 4.06
C PHE A 72 5.56 -2.82 3.48
N LEU A 73 4.73 -2.18 4.30
CA LEU A 73 3.53 -1.48 3.85
C LEU A 73 3.87 -0.39 2.84
N GLY A 74 4.91 0.41 3.10
CA GLY A 74 5.36 1.47 2.20
C GLY A 74 5.88 0.95 0.87
N ILE A 75 6.74 -0.08 0.87
CA ILE A 75 7.25 -0.71 -0.35
C ILE A 75 6.11 -1.34 -1.15
N GLY A 76 5.20 -2.06 -0.48
CA GLY A 76 4.04 -2.66 -1.12
C GLY A 76 3.14 -1.62 -1.80
N TRP A 77 2.90 -0.50 -1.12
CA TRP A 77 2.17 0.63 -1.69
C TRP A 77 2.86 1.19 -2.93
N ASN A 78 4.18 1.41 -2.88
CA ASN A 78 4.94 1.91 -4.02
C ASN A 78 4.78 1.00 -5.25
N PHE A 79 4.96 -0.30 -5.10
CA PHE A 79 4.85 -1.24 -6.21
C PHE A 79 3.45 -1.29 -6.80
N LEU A 80 2.40 -1.31 -5.96
CA LEU A 80 1.02 -1.29 -6.42
C LEU A 80 0.66 0.03 -7.11
N PHE A 81 1.01 1.16 -6.50
CA PHE A 81 0.67 2.48 -7.02
C PHE A 81 1.38 2.78 -8.34
N ILE A 82 2.71 2.60 -8.40
CA ILE A 82 3.49 2.89 -9.61
C ILE A 82 3.10 1.93 -10.74
N SER A 83 2.92 0.64 -10.46
CA SER A 83 2.53 -0.33 -11.48
C SER A 83 1.11 -0.09 -11.97
N GLY A 84 0.17 0.21 -11.09
CA GLY A 84 -1.22 0.51 -11.43
C GLY A 84 -1.34 1.77 -12.30
N THR A 85 -0.69 2.85 -11.86
CA THR A 85 -0.67 4.12 -12.61
C THR A 85 0.03 3.96 -13.97
N SER A 86 1.13 3.21 -14.02
CA SER A 86 1.85 2.93 -15.27
C SER A 86 1.02 2.05 -16.23
N LEU A 87 0.28 1.08 -15.72
CA LEU A 87 -0.65 0.27 -16.52
C LEU A 87 -1.80 1.13 -17.05
N LEU A 88 -2.34 2.04 -16.24
CA LEU A 88 -3.40 2.96 -16.66
C LEU A 88 -2.98 3.80 -17.88
N VAL A 89 -1.70 4.22 -17.94
CA VAL A 89 -1.17 4.99 -19.09
C VAL A 89 -1.34 4.23 -20.42
N THR A 90 -1.36 2.91 -20.40
CA THR A 90 -1.51 2.08 -21.61
C THR A 90 -2.96 1.93 -22.07
N THR A 91 -3.95 2.45 -21.33
CA THR A 91 -5.39 2.20 -21.57
C THR A 91 -6.13 3.39 -22.18
N TYR A 92 -5.56 4.58 -22.18
CA TYR A 92 -6.19 5.78 -22.69
C TYR A 92 -5.39 6.46 -23.81
N LYS A 93 -6.07 7.29 -24.61
CA LYS A 93 -5.44 8.08 -25.68
C LYS A 93 -4.71 9.31 -25.10
N PRO A 94 -3.70 9.86 -25.82
CA PRO A 94 -2.98 11.05 -25.35
C PRO A 94 -3.86 12.24 -24.97
N GLU A 95 -4.96 12.44 -25.68
CA GLU A 95 -5.92 13.54 -25.46
C GLU A 95 -6.68 13.39 -24.14
N GLU A 96 -6.84 12.15 -23.64
CA GLU A 96 -7.57 11.83 -22.41
C GLU A 96 -6.67 11.81 -21.17
N LYS A 97 -5.35 11.99 -21.35
CA LYS A 97 -4.33 11.82 -20.30
C LYS A 97 -4.69 12.56 -19.01
N PHE A 98 -4.96 13.86 -19.10
CA PHE A 98 -5.21 14.67 -17.90
C PHE A 98 -6.50 14.27 -17.18
N LYS A 99 -7.55 13.91 -17.93
CA LYS A 99 -8.82 13.46 -17.36
C LYS A 99 -8.66 12.08 -16.68
N ALA A 100 -7.99 11.14 -17.34
CA ALA A 100 -7.78 9.78 -16.81
C ALA A 100 -6.90 9.81 -15.56
N GLN A 101 -5.78 10.54 -15.60
CA GLN A 101 -4.88 10.65 -14.44
C GLN A 101 -5.54 11.43 -13.29
N GLY A 102 -6.19 12.56 -13.56
CA GLY A 102 -6.88 13.33 -12.53
C GLY A 102 -8.00 12.53 -11.85
N PHE A 103 -8.75 11.72 -12.60
CA PHE A 103 -9.77 10.83 -12.02
C PHE A 103 -9.14 9.69 -11.19
N ASN A 104 -8.06 9.09 -11.68
CA ASN A 104 -7.30 8.08 -10.91
C ASN A 104 -6.80 8.67 -9.58
N ASP A 105 -6.18 9.84 -9.61
CA ASP A 105 -5.63 10.47 -8.42
C ASP A 105 -6.73 10.84 -7.42
N LEU A 106 -7.88 11.36 -7.92
CA LEU A 106 -9.04 11.63 -7.10
C LEU A 106 -9.52 10.35 -6.37
N LEU A 107 -9.65 9.24 -7.09
CA LEU A 107 -10.07 7.95 -6.50
C LEU A 107 -9.06 7.45 -5.47
N VAL A 108 -7.76 7.48 -5.80
CA VAL A 108 -6.70 6.99 -4.90
C VAL A 108 -6.66 7.82 -3.62
N PHE A 109 -6.54 9.14 -3.72
CA PHE A 109 -6.41 10.00 -2.55
C PHE A 109 -7.69 10.08 -1.71
N SER A 110 -8.88 10.06 -2.33
CA SER A 110 -10.15 9.96 -1.61
C SER A 110 -10.26 8.64 -0.86
N SER A 111 -9.87 7.52 -1.48
CA SER A 111 -9.85 6.21 -0.81
C SER A 111 -8.87 6.18 0.35
N MET A 112 -7.68 6.78 0.19
CA MET A 112 -6.69 6.90 1.28
C MET A 112 -7.23 7.73 2.44
N ALA A 113 -7.89 8.85 2.18
CA ALA A 113 -8.48 9.70 3.21
C ALA A 113 -9.57 8.94 3.99
N LEU A 114 -10.49 8.28 3.28
CA LEU A 114 -11.55 7.46 3.89
C LEU A 114 -10.96 6.30 4.70
N ALA A 115 -9.98 5.58 4.16
CA ALA A 115 -9.32 4.47 4.85
C ALA A 115 -8.60 4.95 6.13
N SER A 116 -7.98 6.13 6.10
CA SER A 116 -7.32 6.72 7.27
C SER A 116 -8.33 7.04 8.38
N LEU A 117 -9.47 7.63 8.02
CA LEU A 117 -10.56 7.91 8.98
C LEU A 117 -11.13 6.62 9.58
N LEU A 118 -11.42 5.63 8.73
CA LEU A 118 -11.94 4.33 9.17
C LEU A 118 -10.92 3.59 10.05
N ALA A 119 -9.65 3.61 9.71
CA ALA A 119 -8.59 3.01 10.53
C ALA A 119 -8.50 3.66 11.92
N GLY A 120 -8.64 5.00 12.00
CA GLY A 120 -8.69 5.71 13.27
C GLY A 120 -9.88 5.28 14.15
N ILE A 121 -11.07 5.14 13.55
CA ILE A 121 -12.26 4.65 14.24
C ILE A 121 -12.07 3.19 14.68
N LEU A 122 -11.64 2.31 13.75
CA LEU A 122 -11.46 0.89 14.05
C LEU A 122 -10.45 0.66 15.18
N ILE A 123 -9.34 1.40 15.22
CA ILE A 123 -8.34 1.21 16.27
C ILE A 123 -8.81 1.72 17.63
N SER A 124 -9.77 2.65 17.68
CA SER A 124 -10.36 3.15 18.93
C SER A 124 -11.36 2.18 19.56
N ILE A 125 -12.03 1.34 18.74
CA ILE A 125 -13.07 0.39 19.21
C ILE A 125 -12.63 -1.08 19.14
N ALA A 126 -11.53 -1.37 18.45
CA ALA A 126 -11.04 -2.72 18.23
C ALA A 126 -9.51 -2.79 18.45
N SER A 127 -8.84 -3.79 17.91
CA SER A 127 -7.41 -3.98 18.07
C SER A 127 -6.64 -3.72 16.78
N TRP A 128 -5.31 -3.54 16.90
CA TRP A 128 -4.40 -3.48 15.77
C TRP A 128 -4.53 -4.69 14.83
N LYS A 129 -4.72 -5.89 15.39
CA LYS A 129 -4.95 -7.12 14.62
C LYS A 129 -6.23 -7.03 13.80
N THR A 130 -7.30 -6.51 14.39
CA THR A 130 -8.61 -6.35 13.71
C THR A 130 -8.49 -5.42 12.52
N VAL A 131 -7.77 -4.28 12.65
CA VAL A 131 -7.54 -3.35 11.53
C VAL A 131 -6.82 -4.06 10.39
N ASN A 132 -5.78 -4.84 10.68
CA ASN A 132 -5.04 -5.57 9.65
C ASN A 132 -5.86 -6.70 9.00
N LEU A 133 -6.67 -7.42 9.78
CA LEU A 133 -7.58 -8.44 9.23
C LEU A 133 -8.63 -7.84 8.30
N PHE A 134 -9.10 -6.63 8.59
CA PHE A 134 -10.05 -5.92 7.75
C PHE A 134 -9.46 -5.55 6.37
N CYS A 135 -8.14 -5.57 6.21
CA CYS A 135 -7.48 -5.35 4.92
C CYS A 135 -7.50 -6.59 4.01
N ILE A 136 -7.73 -7.80 4.54
CA ILE A 136 -7.67 -9.06 3.76
C ILE A 136 -8.65 -9.07 2.57
N PRO A 137 -9.93 -8.70 2.72
CA PRO A 137 -10.87 -8.65 1.58
C PRO A 137 -10.37 -7.74 0.45
N PHE A 138 -9.75 -6.62 0.80
CA PHE A 138 -9.21 -5.68 -0.19
C PHE A 138 -8.00 -6.27 -0.93
N LEU A 139 -7.13 -7.03 -0.23
CA LEU A 139 -6.04 -7.74 -0.90
C LEU A 139 -6.55 -8.79 -1.87
N ILE A 140 -7.60 -9.53 -1.51
CA ILE A 140 -8.24 -10.49 -2.40
C ILE A 140 -8.78 -9.78 -3.65
N LEU A 141 -9.46 -8.63 -3.49
CA LEU A 141 -9.96 -7.84 -4.62
C LEU A 141 -8.82 -7.35 -5.54
N ILE A 142 -7.70 -6.93 -4.97
CA ILE A 142 -6.52 -6.53 -5.74
C ILE A 142 -5.99 -7.72 -6.54
N ILE A 143 -5.81 -8.89 -5.92
CA ILE A 143 -5.34 -10.11 -6.60
C ILE A 143 -6.28 -10.49 -7.74
N LEU A 144 -7.60 -10.51 -7.50
CA LEU A 144 -8.59 -10.81 -8.53
C LEU A 144 -8.53 -9.82 -9.69
N SER A 145 -8.31 -8.54 -9.39
CA SER A 145 -8.16 -7.49 -10.40
C SER A 145 -6.92 -7.70 -11.28
N ILE A 146 -5.78 -8.08 -10.66
CA ILE A 146 -4.53 -8.37 -11.38
C ILE A 146 -4.74 -9.61 -12.29
N VAL A 147 -5.30 -10.69 -11.76
CA VAL A 147 -5.58 -11.92 -12.53
C VAL A 147 -6.50 -11.63 -13.73
N ASN A 148 -7.55 -10.81 -13.52
CA ASN A 148 -8.45 -10.42 -14.61
C ASN A 148 -7.77 -9.55 -15.66
N ALA A 149 -6.86 -8.67 -15.25
CA ALA A 149 -6.09 -7.85 -16.18
C ALA A 149 -5.12 -8.71 -17.03
N ASP A 150 -4.52 -9.74 -16.45
CA ASP A 150 -3.61 -10.65 -17.16
C ASP A 150 -4.31 -11.54 -18.18
N LYS A 151 -5.55 -11.95 -17.90
CA LYS A 151 -6.35 -12.76 -18.85
C LYS A 151 -6.78 -12.00 -20.10
N LYS A 152 -6.70 -10.65 -20.08
CA LYS A 152 -7.09 -9.79 -21.21
C LYS A 152 -5.91 -9.36 -22.09
N LYS A 153 -4.70 -9.78 -21.76
CA LYS A 153 -3.48 -9.62 -22.58
C LYS A 153 -3.30 -10.77 -23.55
#